data_6bdefd18274e4ca828136f35182bdbb1
#
_entry.id   6bdefd18274e4ca828136f35182bdbb1
#
_cell.length_a   1.000
_cell.length_b   1.000
_cell.length_c   1.000
_cell.angle_alpha   90.00
_cell.angle_beta   90.00
_cell.angle_gamma   90.00
#
_symmetry.space_group_name_H-M   'P 1'
#
loop_
_entity.id
_entity.type
_entity.pdbx_description
1 polymer ?
#
loop_
_entity_poly.entity_id
_entity_poly.type
_entity_poly.pdbx_seq_one_letter_code
_entity_poly.pdbx_strand_id
1 'polypeptide(L)'
;MEAVRKLQWKPVGDFRTDLVLSGLAISGGVDSMALAALCSQMHSSFSNTTNSLNLENHVSTLDFLRQVNFRAFVVDHGVRSGSAAEAQAVAKVLEKRGLKTSILKIEWPTSDKPAEMPNFESLARKYRYQIIGKACRDHGINSLFLAHHEDDQAETVMMRLINGHKRLGLVGIKPDSEIPECYGIHGVHESGGIPLKPWRGRKAPSQHKQDQPLQNLALIPQPIPETGGIRLYRPFLDFGKERLIATCQTEGMEWFEDHTNLDPTLTSRNAIRHLYKSHTMPAALTKPALLGLSDRCRELASTQLETAEWCLSQCSIKRFDTRSGVLNVQFNDMNDSAIPPLTNKKLVAANVLKRIIMLVTPQEHVQTSVLRSTLKRVFPKLWPSEELDSEPRTFTVAGVQFKRLTDGAKCEWFISRQPHISTAMPLISFPPSKKSAWSDWTLYDGRYWIRMQHHCKVPLVLRPYRQQDHNMFKKSLPIKMRNPLHELLKEIAPVELRYTLPAIFGPGDDGKAVVLALPTLNVGSRKGENLVKWE
;
A
#
# COMPACT_ATOMS: atom_id res chain seq x y z
N MET A 1 1.97 16.31 22.43
CA MET A 1 0.55 16.04 22.62
C MET A 1 -0.33 16.68 21.55
N GLU A 2 -0.26 18.01 21.34
CA GLU A 2 -1.03 18.71 20.29
C GLU A 2 -0.81 18.14 18.89
N ALA A 3 0.44 17.90 18.51
CA ALA A 3 0.82 17.36 17.23
C ALA A 3 0.18 15.97 16.94
N VAL A 4 0.13 15.09 17.93
CA VAL A 4 -0.47 13.75 17.81
C VAL A 4 -1.99 13.82 17.73
N ARG A 5 -2.62 14.76 18.48
CA ARG A 5 -4.07 14.98 18.39
C ARG A 5 -4.50 15.47 17.01
N LYS A 6 -3.74 16.39 16.41
CA LYS A 6 -4.02 16.90 15.05
C LYS A 6 -3.96 15.80 13.99
N LEU A 7 -3.14 14.77 14.17
CA LEU A 7 -3.02 13.65 13.23
C LEU A 7 -4.22 12.70 13.25
N GLN A 8 -5.13 12.81 14.23
CA GLN A 8 -6.20 11.82 14.46
C GLN A 8 -5.67 10.37 14.44
N TRP A 9 -4.41 10.20 14.87
CA TRP A 9 -3.75 8.92 14.91
C TRP A 9 -4.51 7.94 15.80
N LYS A 10 -4.87 6.79 15.23
CA LYS A 10 -5.46 5.67 15.93
C LYS A 10 -4.56 4.47 15.66
N PRO A 11 -3.92 3.88 16.67
CA PRO A 11 -3.18 2.66 16.47
C PRO A 11 -4.11 1.53 16.05
N VAL A 12 -3.57 0.65 15.23
CA VAL A 12 -4.23 -0.58 14.80
C VAL A 12 -3.83 -1.67 15.79
N GLY A 13 -4.76 -2.20 16.56
CA GLY A 13 -4.54 -3.28 17.53
C GLY A 13 -5.76 -3.51 18.43
N ASP A 14 -5.85 -4.67 19.06
CA ASP A 14 -6.88 -4.95 20.05
C ASP A 14 -6.46 -4.34 21.41
N PHE A 15 -7.08 -3.23 21.75
CA PHE A 15 -6.75 -2.38 22.92
C PHE A 15 -6.97 -3.06 24.29
N ARG A 16 -7.41 -4.29 24.31
CA ARG A 16 -7.79 -4.94 25.56
C ARG A 16 -6.64 -5.67 26.25
N THR A 17 -5.56 -5.97 25.55
CA THR A 17 -4.49 -6.83 26.09
C THR A 17 -3.06 -6.47 25.68
N ASP A 18 -2.79 -5.67 24.63
CA ASP A 18 -1.43 -5.52 24.10
C ASP A 18 -0.94 -4.06 24.06
N LEU A 19 0.30 -3.86 24.52
CA LEU A 19 1.06 -2.62 24.35
C LEU A 19 1.25 -2.32 22.85
N VAL A 20 0.75 -1.17 22.39
CA VAL A 20 0.91 -0.76 20.99
C VAL A 20 2.35 -0.34 20.74
N LEU A 21 3.04 -1.04 19.84
CA LEU A 21 4.40 -0.71 19.45
C LEU A 21 4.38 0.19 18.20
N SER A 22 5.07 1.33 18.28
CA SER A 22 5.22 2.28 17.18
C SER A 22 6.69 2.52 16.85
N GLY A 23 6.97 2.75 15.55
CA GLY A 23 8.33 2.99 15.06
C GLY A 23 8.67 4.47 14.99
N LEU A 24 9.92 4.82 15.23
CA LEU A 24 10.49 6.14 14.98
C LEU A 24 11.60 6.02 13.95
N ALA A 25 11.52 6.75 12.83
CA ALA A 25 12.60 6.82 11.85
C ALA A 25 13.56 7.96 12.26
N ILE A 26 14.74 7.60 12.75
CA ILE A 26 15.70 8.55 13.32
C ILE A 26 16.92 8.64 12.41
N SER A 27 17.22 9.86 11.96
CA SER A 27 18.42 10.17 11.15
C SER A 27 19.58 10.73 11.95
N GLY A 28 19.36 11.05 13.23
CA GLY A 28 20.35 11.74 14.08
C GLY A 28 20.28 13.27 14.03
N GLY A 29 19.68 13.86 12.98
CA GLY A 29 19.48 15.31 12.89
C GLY A 29 18.48 15.84 13.90
N VAL A 30 18.55 17.16 14.19
CA VAL A 30 17.77 17.85 15.23
C VAL A 30 16.27 17.51 15.18
N ASP A 31 15.67 17.45 13.99
CA ASP A 31 14.23 17.22 13.83
C ASP A 31 13.83 15.82 14.33
N SER A 32 14.60 14.79 13.93
CA SER A 32 14.37 13.42 14.36
C SER A 32 14.70 13.18 15.83
N MET A 33 15.72 13.88 16.35
CA MET A 33 16.07 13.78 17.76
C MET A 33 15.04 14.50 18.65
N ALA A 34 14.46 15.61 18.20
CA ALA A 34 13.31 16.24 18.87
C ALA A 34 12.10 15.29 18.96
N LEU A 35 11.83 14.54 17.88
CA LEU A 35 10.78 13.51 17.88
C LEU A 35 11.05 12.43 18.94
N ALA A 36 12.29 11.94 18.98
CA ALA A 36 12.72 10.93 19.95
C ALA A 36 12.62 11.45 21.40
N ALA A 37 13.02 12.71 21.66
CA ALA A 37 12.91 13.33 22.98
C ALA A 37 11.47 13.35 23.48
N LEU A 38 10.54 13.85 22.64
CA LEU A 38 9.12 13.92 23.02
C LEU A 38 8.48 12.54 23.20
N CYS A 39 8.85 11.56 22.37
CA CYS A 39 8.34 10.19 22.51
C CYS A 39 8.90 9.49 23.77
N SER A 40 10.16 9.72 24.15
CA SER A 40 10.74 9.17 25.37
C SER A 40 10.08 9.73 26.63
N GLN A 41 9.74 11.02 26.64
CA GLN A 41 9.00 11.64 27.74
C GLN A 41 7.59 11.08 27.90
N MET A 42 6.88 10.81 26.80
CA MET A 42 5.57 10.18 26.88
C MET A 42 5.64 8.84 27.61
N HIS A 43 6.72 8.08 27.41
CA HIS A 43 6.93 6.81 28.10
C HIS A 43 7.26 7.00 29.60
N SER A 44 8.14 7.94 29.96
CA SER A 44 8.59 8.15 31.35
C SER A 44 7.55 8.84 32.24
N SER A 45 6.82 9.84 31.72
CA SER A 45 5.81 10.59 32.48
C SER A 45 4.64 9.71 32.95
N PHE A 46 4.39 8.62 32.23
CA PHE A 46 3.29 7.72 32.56
C PHE A 46 3.69 6.55 33.47
N SER A 47 4.97 6.20 33.53
CA SER A 47 5.48 5.19 34.47
C SER A 47 5.39 5.64 35.93
N ASN A 48 5.40 6.95 36.19
CA ASN A 48 5.40 7.52 37.52
C ASN A 48 4.00 7.82 38.10
N THR A 49 2.93 7.67 37.29
CA THR A 49 1.57 8.08 37.71
C THR A 49 0.67 6.90 38.12
N THR A 50 1.20 5.69 38.28
CA THR A 50 0.42 4.48 38.56
C THR A 50 -0.17 4.39 39.97
N ASN A 51 0.00 5.41 40.84
CA ASN A 51 -0.44 5.32 42.24
C ASN A 51 -1.68 6.13 42.65
N SER A 52 -2.36 6.78 41.73
CA SER A 52 -3.65 7.40 42.12
C SER A 52 -4.45 7.75 40.88
N LEU A 53 -5.51 7.02 40.61
CA LEU A 53 -6.81 7.52 40.20
C LEU A 53 -7.72 6.35 39.73
N ASN A 54 -8.68 6.02 40.59
CA ASN A 54 -9.91 5.32 40.22
C ASN A 54 -10.67 6.21 39.24
N LEU A 55 -10.73 5.83 37.96
CA LEU A 55 -11.57 6.48 36.95
C LEU A 55 -12.25 5.42 36.10
N GLU A 56 -13.45 5.06 36.58
CA GLU A 56 -14.45 4.41 35.72
C GLU A 56 -14.97 5.42 34.70
N ASN A 57 -15.05 4.95 33.44
CA ASN A 57 -15.93 5.45 32.38
C ASN A 57 -15.57 6.67 31.49
N HIS A 58 -14.31 7.01 31.25
CA HIS A 58 -13.95 7.71 29.99
C HIS A 58 -12.50 7.41 29.63
N VAL A 59 -12.27 6.51 28.67
CA VAL A 59 -10.95 6.33 28.05
C VAL A 59 -10.62 7.62 27.27
N SER A 60 -9.92 8.53 27.91
CA SER A 60 -9.46 9.75 27.24
C SER A 60 -8.36 9.41 26.24
N THR A 61 -8.17 10.25 25.22
CA THR A 61 -7.05 10.14 24.26
C THR A 61 -5.69 10.07 24.99
N LEU A 62 -5.63 10.54 26.25
CA LEU A 62 -4.46 10.53 27.12
C LEU A 62 -4.15 9.14 27.68
N ASP A 63 -5.18 8.39 28.08
CA ASP A 63 -5.02 7.03 28.62
C ASP A 63 -4.54 6.05 27.56
N PHE A 64 -4.94 6.31 26.32
CA PHE A 64 -4.48 5.58 25.15
C PHE A 64 -2.96 5.77 24.90
N LEU A 65 -2.44 6.98 25.01
CA LEU A 65 -1.01 7.27 24.81
C LEU A 65 -0.11 6.63 25.88
N ARG A 66 -0.70 6.23 27.04
CA ARG A 66 0.00 5.49 28.11
C ARG A 66 0.40 4.07 27.70
N GLN A 67 -0.27 3.50 26.72
CA GLN A 67 -0.05 2.11 26.27
C GLN A 67 0.89 2.03 25.04
N VAL A 68 1.45 3.16 24.58
CA VAL A 68 2.30 3.18 23.39
C VAL A 68 3.76 3.06 23.76
N ASN A 69 4.41 2.04 23.26
CA ASN A 69 5.86 1.89 23.27
C ASN A 69 6.46 2.33 21.95
N PHE A 70 7.65 2.93 22.01
CA PHE A 70 8.37 3.35 20.83
C PHE A 70 9.64 2.53 20.63
N ARG A 71 9.92 2.19 19.35
CA ARG A 71 11.19 1.62 18.91
C ARG A 71 11.81 2.54 17.86
N ALA A 72 13.05 2.92 18.07
CA ALA A 72 13.80 3.75 17.14
C ALA A 72 14.52 2.89 16.09
N PHE A 73 14.49 3.32 14.84
CA PHE A 73 15.22 2.75 13.73
C PHE A 73 16.19 3.79 13.20
N VAL A 74 17.50 3.49 13.28
CA VAL A 74 18.58 4.29 12.73
C VAL A 74 19.13 3.58 11.51
N VAL A 75 19.17 4.26 10.36
CA VAL A 75 19.65 3.64 9.11
C VAL A 75 21.10 4.02 8.85
N ASP A 76 21.96 3.02 8.81
CA ASP A 76 23.32 3.15 8.30
C ASP A 76 23.32 2.94 6.78
N HIS A 77 23.58 4.01 6.04
CA HIS A 77 23.65 3.95 4.58
C HIS A 77 24.90 3.25 4.05
N GLY A 78 25.97 3.11 4.85
CA GLY A 78 27.21 2.45 4.46
C GLY A 78 27.95 3.13 3.30
N VAL A 79 27.73 4.44 3.08
CA VAL A 79 28.25 5.16 1.90
C VAL A 79 29.61 5.81 2.15
N ARG A 80 29.85 6.25 3.37
CA ARG A 80 31.08 6.95 3.77
C ARG A 80 31.76 6.27 4.97
N SER A 81 33.06 6.40 5.06
CA SER A 81 33.79 6.00 6.26
C SER A 81 33.25 6.78 7.45
N GLY A 82 32.88 6.08 8.54
CA GLY A 82 32.30 6.71 9.73
C GLY A 82 30.77 6.62 9.84
N SER A 83 30.03 6.30 8.80
CA SER A 83 28.54 6.19 8.88
C SER A 83 28.07 5.20 9.95
N ALA A 84 28.75 4.07 10.12
CA ALA A 84 28.46 3.10 11.16
C ALA A 84 28.72 3.67 12.57
N ALA A 85 29.81 4.45 12.75
CA ALA A 85 30.11 5.08 14.03
C ALA A 85 29.07 6.16 14.38
N GLU A 86 28.64 6.96 13.41
CA GLU A 86 27.55 7.93 13.58
C GLU A 86 26.24 7.23 13.99
N ALA A 87 25.85 6.16 13.29
CA ALA A 87 24.65 5.39 13.62
C ALA A 87 24.72 4.81 15.05
N GLN A 88 25.89 4.32 15.49
CA GLN A 88 26.13 3.86 16.84
C GLN A 88 26.05 5.00 17.88
N ALA A 89 26.61 6.19 17.57
CA ALA A 89 26.53 7.35 18.46
C ALA A 89 25.05 7.77 18.66
N VAL A 90 24.28 7.87 17.57
CA VAL A 90 22.85 8.17 17.64
C VAL A 90 22.12 7.11 18.47
N ALA A 91 22.34 5.82 18.23
CA ALA A 91 21.70 4.74 18.96
C ALA A 91 22.00 4.82 20.48
N LYS A 92 23.25 5.11 20.85
CA LYS A 92 23.67 5.27 22.25
C LYS A 92 22.94 6.43 22.95
N VAL A 93 22.72 7.55 22.27
CA VAL A 93 21.92 8.67 22.81
C VAL A 93 20.47 8.27 23.03
N LEU A 94 19.86 7.56 22.08
CA LEU A 94 18.48 7.08 22.17
C LEU A 94 18.29 6.04 23.29
N GLU A 95 19.21 5.10 23.43
CA GLU A 95 19.18 4.08 24.49
C GLU A 95 19.31 4.68 25.87
N LYS A 96 20.15 5.72 26.06
CA LYS A 96 20.22 6.48 27.33
C LYS A 96 18.90 7.12 27.70
N ARG A 97 18.01 7.39 26.73
CA ARG A 97 16.66 7.91 26.91
C ARG A 97 15.59 6.83 27.08
N GLY A 98 15.99 5.56 27.17
CA GLY A 98 15.09 4.42 27.34
C GLY A 98 14.41 3.95 26.05
N LEU A 99 14.78 4.45 24.88
CA LEU A 99 14.23 4.02 23.60
C LEU A 99 14.97 2.77 23.09
N LYS A 100 14.25 1.67 22.89
CA LYS A 100 14.81 0.49 22.22
C LYS A 100 15.20 0.86 20.80
N THR A 101 16.48 0.72 20.44
CA THR A 101 17.02 1.16 19.16
C THR A 101 17.53 -0.01 18.33
N SER A 102 17.29 0.04 17.02
CA SER A 102 17.81 -0.91 16.05
C SER A 102 18.57 -0.14 14.96
N ILE A 103 19.84 -0.49 14.74
CA ILE A 103 20.63 0.03 13.62
C ILE A 103 20.40 -0.88 12.42
N LEU A 104 19.96 -0.30 11.30
CA LEU A 104 19.61 -1.00 10.07
C LEU A 104 20.64 -0.62 8.99
N LYS A 105 21.47 -1.56 8.56
CA LYS A 105 22.47 -1.34 7.53
C LYS A 105 21.90 -1.63 6.15
N ILE A 106 22.04 -0.70 5.21
CA ILE A 106 21.64 -0.92 3.82
C ILE A 106 22.66 -1.84 3.14
N GLU A 107 22.18 -2.94 2.58
CA GLU A 107 22.96 -3.82 1.71
C GLU A 107 22.78 -3.38 0.25
N TRP A 108 23.84 -2.86 -0.36
CA TRP A 108 23.82 -2.40 -1.75
C TRP A 108 24.06 -3.57 -2.70
N PRO A 109 23.20 -3.79 -3.72
CA PRO A 109 23.22 -5.02 -4.52
C PRO A 109 24.47 -5.19 -5.41
N THR A 110 25.17 -4.13 -5.80
CA THR A 110 26.10 -4.22 -6.95
C THR A 110 27.33 -3.32 -6.93
N SER A 111 27.63 -2.56 -5.88
CA SER A 111 28.69 -1.55 -6.01
C SER A 111 29.51 -1.36 -4.75
N ASP A 112 30.84 -1.41 -4.88
CA ASP A 112 31.78 -0.99 -3.84
C ASP A 112 31.70 0.54 -3.55
N LYS A 113 31.06 1.31 -4.44
CA LYS A 113 30.90 2.76 -4.34
C LYS A 113 29.46 3.22 -4.63
N PRO A 114 28.54 3.03 -3.70
CA PRO A 114 27.14 3.43 -3.90
C PRO A 114 26.94 4.90 -4.25
N ALA A 115 27.78 5.79 -3.74
CA ALA A 115 27.70 7.23 -3.97
C ALA A 115 27.92 7.64 -5.45
N GLU A 116 28.60 6.80 -6.24
CA GLU A 116 28.87 7.07 -7.66
C GLU A 116 27.72 6.56 -8.58
N MET A 117 26.69 5.92 -7.99
CA MET A 117 25.57 5.40 -8.78
C MET A 117 24.69 6.52 -9.34
N PRO A 118 24.28 6.45 -10.61
CA PRO A 118 23.28 7.34 -11.14
C PRO A 118 21.99 7.19 -10.31
N ASN A 119 21.35 8.29 -9.95
CA ASN A 119 20.14 8.33 -9.10
C ASN A 119 20.36 7.79 -7.65
N PHE A 120 21.58 7.96 -7.10
CA PHE A 120 21.91 7.51 -5.74
C PHE A 120 20.88 7.95 -4.70
N GLU A 121 20.44 9.22 -4.72
CA GLU A 121 19.46 9.75 -3.74
C GLU A 121 18.13 8.96 -3.78
N SER A 122 17.63 8.67 -4.99
CA SER A 122 16.40 7.89 -5.16
C SER A 122 16.56 6.44 -4.69
N LEU A 123 17.70 5.82 -4.98
CA LEU A 123 18.02 4.46 -4.54
C LEU A 123 18.21 4.40 -3.03
N ALA A 124 18.95 5.35 -2.44
CA ALA A 124 19.14 5.45 -1.00
C ALA A 124 17.79 5.62 -0.28
N ARG A 125 16.92 6.48 -0.81
CA ARG A 125 15.55 6.62 -0.31
C ARG A 125 14.76 5.31 -0.39
N LYS A 126 14.81 4.62 -1.52
CA LYS A 126 14.13 3.33 -1.72
C LYS A 126 14.60 2.29 -0.71
N TYR A 127 15.89 2.03 -0.62
CA TYR A 127 16.43 1.02 0.30
C TYR A 127 16.20 1.39 1.76
N ARG A 128 16.26 2.67 2.12
CA ARG A 128 15.94 3.15 3.46
C ARG A 128 14.51 2.79 3.85
N TYR A 129 13.50 3.08 3.01
CA TYR A 129 12.12 2.73 3.32
C TYR A 129 11.89 1.22 3.35
N GLN A 130 12.51 0.48 2.45
CA GLN A 130 12.39 -0.98 2.42
C GLN A 130 12.97 -1.65 3.66
N ILE A 131 14.15 -1.22 4.13
CA ILE A 131 14.76 -1.82 5.33
C ILE A 131 14.00 -1.45 6.59
N ILE A 132 13.56 -0.19 6.74
CA ILE A 132 12.73 0.24 7.87
C ILE A 132 11.39 -0.51 7.83
N GLY A 133 10.76 -0.62 6.66
CA GLY A 133 9.50 -1.32 6.49
C GLY A 133 9.59 -2.79 6.90
N LYS A 134 10.63 -3.50 6.45
CA LYS A 134 10.88 -4.89 6.88
C LYS A 134 11.07 -4.98 8.40
N ALA A 135 11.88 -4.09 8.99
CA ALA A 135 12.09 -4.05 10.43
C ALA A 135 10.79 -3.76 11.20
N CYS A 136 9.95 -2.84 10.72
CA CYS A 136 8.63 -2.60 11.30
C CYS A 136 7.77 -3.86 11.27
N ARG A 137 7.65 -4.52 10.12
CA ARG A 137 6.90 -5.78 9.97
C ARG A 137 7.39 -6.85 10.95
N ASP A 138 8.71 -7.05 11.02
CA ASP A 138 9.32 -8.09 11.83
C ASP A 138 9.14 -7.84 13.35
N HIS A 139 8.85 -6.59 13.72
CA HIS A 139 8.51 -6.20 15.09
C HIS A 139 7.00 -5.98 15.33
N GLY A 140 6.14 -6.27 14.34
CA GLY A 140 4.68 -6.05 14.48
C GLY A 140 4.28 -4.57 14.55
N ILE A 141 5.07 -3.66 13.97
CA ILE A 141 4.84 -2.22 13.98
C ILE A 141 4.09 -1.80 12.72
N ASN A 142 2.90 -1.22 12.89
CA ASN A 142 2.07 -0.71 11.79
C ASN A 142 2.10 0.82 11.66
N SER A 143 2.68 1.52 12.63
CA SER A 143 2.76 2.99 12.65
C SER A 143 4.21 3.42 12.74
N LEU A 144 4.68 4.20 11.75
CA LEU A 144 6.04 4.74 11.70
C LEU A 144 5.99 6.27 11.69
N PHE A 145 6.67 6.90 12.63
CA PHE A 145 6.72 8.35 12.77
C PHE A 145 7.99 8.92 12.12
N LEU A 146 7.80 10.02 11.39
CA LEU A 146 8.87 10.79 10.74
C LEU A 146 8.80 12.26 11.18
N ALA A 147 9.94 12.89 11.31
CA ALA A 147 10.07 14.25 11.83
C ALA A 147 10.05 15.35 10.73
N HIS A 148 9.32 15.14 9.61
CA HIS A 148 9.14 16.22 8.64
C HIS A 148 8.38 17.38 9.28
N HIS A 149 8.83 18.61 8.98
CA HIS A 149 8.35 19.83 9.61
C HIS A 149 7.88 20.86 8.57
N GLU A 150 7.49 22.04 9.02
CA GLU A 150 6.91 23.11 8.20
C GLU A 150 7.82 23.55 7.04
N ASP A 151 9.13 23.64 7.28
CA ASP A 151 10.09 24.01 6.22
C ASP A 151 10.17 22.95 5.12
N ASP A 152 10.16 21.65 5.48
CA ASP A 152 10.10 20.56 4.50
C ASP A 152 8.84 20.63 3.64
N GLN A 153 7.73 21.08 4.23
CA GLN A 153 6.47 21.30 3.52
C GLN A 153 6.61 22.42 2.49
N ALA A 154 7.13 23.58 2.89
CA ALA A 154 7.35 24.71 1.99
C ALA A 154 8.33 24.36 0.85
N GLU A 155 9.45 23.70 1.17
CA GLU A 155 10.42 23.18 0.18
C GLU A 155 9.76 22.26 -0.83
N THR A 156 8.93 21.32 -0.35
CA THR A 156 8.24 20.35 -1.22
C THR A 156 7.23 21.03 -2.14
N VAL A 157 6.48 22.03 -1.65
CA VAL A 157 5.53 22.79 -2.47
C VAL A 157 6.28 23.60 -3.53
N MET A 158 7.40 24.24 -3.15
CA MET A 158 8.25 24.99 -4.08
C MET A 158 8.79 24.08 -5.19
N MET A 159 9.36 22.93 -4.84
CA MET A 159 9.85 21.96 -5.83
C MET A 159 8.77 21.52 -6.80
N ARG A 160 7.56 21.28 -6.29
CA ARG A 160 6.43 20.89 -7.13
C ARG A 160 5.98 22.02 -8.07
N LEU A 161 5.98 23.26 -7.62
CA LEU A 161 5.71 24.44 -8.46
C LEU A 161 6.74 24.57 -9.58
N ILE A 162 8.03 24.44 -9.26
CA ILE A 162 9.12 24.46 -10.25
C ILE A 162 8.93 23.35 -11.30
N ASN A 163 8.48 22.17 -10.88
CA ASN A 163 8.21 21.04 -11.77
C ASN A 163 6.84 21.13 -12.48
N GLY A 164 6.14 22.26 -12.42
CA GLY A 164 4.88 22.49 -13.14
C GLY A 164 3.66 21.79 -12.56
N HIS A 165 3.72 21.27 -11.34
CA HIS A 165 2.56 20.69 -10.68
C HIS A 165 1.50 21.74 -10.40
N LYS A 166 0.22 21.36 -10.51
CA LYS A 166 -0.94 22.24 -10.32
C LYS A 166 -1.95 21.62 -9.37
N ARG A 167 -2.75 22.46 -8.72
CA ARG A 167 -3.90 22.05 -7.87
C ARG A 167 -3.54 20.94 -6.89
N LEU A 168 -4.13 19.75 -7.05
CA LEU A 168 -3.91 18.61 -6.14
C LEU A 168 -2.45 18.13 -6.08
N GLY A 169 -1.64 18.44 -7.07
CA GLY A 169 -0.20 18.20 -7.03
C GLY A 169 0.54 19.08 -6.00
N LEU A 170 -0.07 20.18 -5.55
CA LEU A 170 0.51 21.14 -4.60
C LEU A 170 0.11 20.89 -3.13
N VAL A 171 -0.57 19.80 -2.83
CA VAL A 171 -0.92 19.39 -1.45
C VAL A 171 0.32 19.24 -0.54
N GLY A 172 1.51 19.11 -1.12
CA GLY A 172 2.75 18.93 -0.37
C GLY A 172 2.86 17.54 0.30
N ILE A 173 3.52 17.49 1.43
CA ILE A 173 3.69 16.29 2.25
C ILE A 173 2.38 16.05 3.02
N LYS A 174 1.88 14.82 2.99
CA LYS A 174 0.67 14.46 3.74
C LYS A 174 1.01 14.17 5.21
N PRO A 175 0.12 14.53 6.16
CA PRO A 175 0.32 14.22 7.58
C PRO A 175 0.43 12.71 7.84
N ASP A 176 -0.37 11.93 7.12
CA ASP A 176 -0.31 10.48 7.10
C ASP A 176 -0.28 9.95 5.67
N SER A 177 0.39 8.83 5.47
CA SER A 177 0.49 8.17 4.15
C SER A 177 0.91 6.71 4.31
N GLU A 178 0.70 5.94 3.26
CA GLU A 178 1.34 4.63 3.10
C GLU A 178 2.87 4.77 3.06
N ILE A 179 3.58 3.70 3.43
CA ILE A 179 5.03 3.67 3.29
C ILE A 179 5.40 3.61 1.80
N PRO A 180 6.21 4.54 1.28
CA PRO A 180 6.58 4.54 -0.13
C PRO A 180 7.66 3.49 -0.43
N GLU A 181 7.90 3.19 -1.71
CA GLU A 181 8.98 2.35 -2.22
C GLU A 181 8.95 0.88 -1.74
N CYS A 182 7.83 0.44 -1.15
CA CYS A 182 7.68 -0.89 -0.54
C CYS A 182 6.72 -1.81 -1.29
N TYR A 183 6.28 -1.44 -2.49
CA TYR A 183 5.45 -2.32 -3.30
C TYR A 183 6.12 -3.68 -3.53
N GLY A 184 5.34 -4.76 -3.42
CA GLY A 184 5.85 -6.12 -3.56
C GLY A 184 6.58 -6.66 -2.31
N ILE A 185 6.54 -5.96 -1.18
CA ILE A 185 7.03 -6.45 0.12
C ILE A 185 5.83 -6.78 1.00
N HIS A 186 5.59 -8.08 1.21
CA HIS A 186 4.45 -8.58 1.99
C HIS A 186 4.46 -8.05 3.43
N GLY A 187 3.29 -7.62 3.91
CA GLY A 187 3.12 -7.07 5.26
C GLY A 187 3.72 -5.68 5.48
N VAL A 188 4.30 -5.05 4.44
CA VAL A 188 4.90 -3.72 4.51
C VAL A 188 4.11 -2.71 3.68
N HIS A 189 3.90 -3.05 2.39
CA HIS A 189 3.05 -2.25 1.51
C HIS A 189 1.59 -2.44 1.90
N GLU A 190 0.83 -1.35 1.95
CA GLU A 190 -0.62 -1.43 2.16
C GLU A 190 -1.28 -2.00 0.91
N SER A 191 -1.84 -3.19 1.05
CA SER A 191 -2.62 -3.86 0.01
C SER A 191 -4.10 -3.74 0.30
N GLY A 192 -4.92 -3.86 -0.74
CA GLY A 192 -6.34 -4.10 -0.58
C GLY A 192 -7.28 -2.91 -0.58
N GLY A 193 -6.85 -1.73 -0.70
CA GLY A 193 -7.51 -0.49 -1.15
C GLY A 193 -8.95 -0.13 -0.80
N ILE A 194 -9.81 -1.06 -0.47
CA ILE A 194 -11.14 -0.78 0.09
C ILE A 194 -11.16 -1.31 1.52
N PRO A 195 -11.30 -0.47 2.54
CA PRO A 195 -11.75 -0.96 3.83
C PRO A 195 -13.13 -1.57 3.58
N LEU A 196 -13.19 -2.88 3.48
CA LEU A 196 -14.42 -3.63 3.60
C LEU A 196 -14.92 -3.41 5.04
N LYS A 197 -15.47 -2.24 5.33
CA LYS A 197 -16.42 -2.16 6.43
C LYS A 197 -17.39 -3.29 6.15
N PRO A 198 -17.62 -4.19 7.15
CA PRO A 198 -18.57 -5.27 6.92
C PRO A 198 -19.82 -4.61 6.35
N TRP A 199 -20.18 -4.98 5.14
CA TRP A 199 -21.36 -4.47 4.42
C TRP A 199 -22.54 -4.68 5.36
N ARG A 200 -22.89 -3.67 6.15
CA ARG A 200 -24.10 -3.69 6.96
C ARG A 200 -25.26 -3.69 5.99
N GLY A 201 -25.76 -4.88 5.65
CA GLY A 201 -27.00 -4.93 4.94
C GLY A 201 -27.31 -6.11 4.04
N ARG A 202 -26.57 -7.21 4.07
CA ARG A 202 -27.17 -8.46 3.59
C ARG A 202 -26.87 -9.57 4.60
N LYS A 203 -27.95 -10.04 5.27
CA LYS A 203 -28.02 -11.42 5.80
C LYS A 203 -27.50 -12.33 4.68
N ALA A 204 -26.68 -13.31 5.06
CA ALA A 204 -26.35 -14.41 4.16
C ALA A 204 -27.63 -14.82 3.41
N PRO A 205 -27.58 -15.04 2.09
CA PRO A 205 -28.76 -15.40 1.34
C PRO A 205 -29.44 -16.55 2.08
N SER A 206 -30.67 -16.30 2.54
CA SER A 206 -31.52 -17.30 3.13
C SER A 206 -31.58 -18.47 2.16
N GLN A 207 -31.36 -19.66 2.68
CA GLN A 207 -31.48 -20.93 1.98
C GLN A 207 -32.79 -20.99 1.21
N HIS A 208 -32.76 -20.66 -0.09
CA HIS A 208 -33.78 -21.16 -1.01
C HIS A 208 -33.30 -22.53 -1.47
N LYS A 209 -34.08 -23.52 -1.02
CA LYS A 209 -34.00 -24.90 -1.44
C LYS A 209 -34.17 -24.97 -2.96
N GLN A 210 -33.40 -25.84 -3.55
CA GLN A 210 -33.43 -26.49 -4.87
C GLN A 210 -32.30 -26.08 -5.81
N ASP A 211 -31.26 -26.91 -5.80
CA ASP A 211 -30.64 -27.67 -6.87
C ASP A 211 -29.26 -28.16 -6.42
N GLN A 212 -29.14 -29.44 -6.27
CA GLN A 212 -28.06 -30.15 -5.61
C GLN A 212 -26.90 -30.60 -6.51
N PRO A 213 -26.18 -29.82 -7.29
CA PRO A 213 -24.74 -30.08 -7.37
C PRO A 213 -23.85 -28.89 -7.05
N LEU A 214 -24.37 -27.69 -6.84
CA LEU A 214 -23.59 -26.47 -6.63
C LEU A 214 -23.12 -26.23 -5.18
N GLN A 215 -23.63 -26.99 -4.22
CA GLN A 215 -23.30 -26.79 -2.80
C GLN A 215 -21.82 -27.07 -2.46
N ASN A 216 -21.12 -27.91 -3.23
CA ASN A 216 -19.71 -28.24 -3.00
C ASN A 216 -18.73 -27.16 -3.51
N LEU A 217 -19.13 -26.31 -4.43
CA LEU A 217 -18.31 -25.23 -4.99
C LEU A 217 -18.22 -24.01 -4.07
N ALA A 218 -19.27 -23.78 -3.28
CA ALA A 218 -19.26 -22.74 -2.25
C ALA A 218 -18.33 -23.05 -1.07
N LEU A 219 -17.84 -24.29 -0.94
CA LEU A 219 -16.96 -24.75 0.13
C LEU A 219 -15.48 -24.41 -0.11
N ILE A 220 -15.09 -24.00 -1.32
CA ILE A 220 -13.70 -23.55 -1.57
C ILE A 220 -13.53 -22.14 -1.01
N PRO A 221 -12.73 -21.95 0.05
CA PRO A 221 -12.57 -20.63 0.65
C PRO A 221 -11.98 -19.66 -0.36
N GLN A 222 -12.46 -18.44 -0.34
CA GLN A 222 -11.86 -17.37 -1.11
C GLN A 222 -10.55 -16.94 -0.42
N PRO A 223 -9.47 -16.65 -1.17
CA PRO A 223 -8.30 -15.99 -0.61
C PRO A 223 -8.69 -14.73 0.13
N ILE A 224 -8.20 -14.58 1.35
CA ILE A 224 -8.47 -13.40 2.17
C ILE A 224 -7.65 -12.24 1.60
N PRO A 225 -8.27 -11.10 1.28
CA PRO A 225 -7.49 -9.92 0.87
C PRO A 225 -6.52 -9.54 1.98
N GLU A 226 -5.26 -9.31 1.62
CA GLU A 226 -4.30 -8.72 2.56
C GLU A 226 -4.81 -7.35 2.97
N THR A 227 -4.84 -7.11 4.26
CA THR A 227 -5.25 -5.84 4.85
C THR A 227 -4.14 -5.34 5.77
N GLY A 228 -3.93 -4.03 5.75
CA GLY A 228 -2.91 -3.42 6.57
C GLY A 228 -1.67 -3.05 5.77
N GLY A 229 -0.57 -2.94 6.45
CA GLY A 229 0.68 -2.38 5.98
C GLY A 229 1.17 -1.34 6.98
N ILE A 230 2.24 -0.64 6.61
CA ILE A 230 2.85 0.35 7.49
C ILE A 230 2.42 1.74 7.04
N ARG A 231 1.83 2.50 7.98
CA ARG A 231 1.47 3.90 7.76
C ARG A 231 2.52 4.82 8.36
N LEU A 232 2.86 5.85 7.61
CA LEU A 232 3.74 6.93 8.03
C LEU A 232 2.94 8.06 8.65
N TYR A 233 3.41 8.60 9.76
CA TYR A 233 2.85 9.76 10.44
C TYR A 233 3.89 10.86 10.60
N ARG A 234 3.48 12.12 10.42
CA ARG A 234 4.36 13.30 10.44
C ARG A 234 3.78 14.37 11.36
N PRO A 235 4.05 14.27 12.66
CA PRO A 235 3.42 15.14 13.66
C PRO A 235 3.88 16.59 13.60
N PHE A 236 5.00 16.88 12.92
CA PHE A 236 5.62 18.21 12.98
C PHE A 236 5.38 19.08 11.74
N LEU A 237 4.49 18.69 10.82
CA LEU A 237 4.27 19.45 9.58
C LEU A 237 3.77 20.88 9.79
N ASP A 238 3.17 21.19 10.95
CA ASP A 238 2.69 22.52 11.32
C ASP A 238 3.64 23.25 12.28
N PHE A 239 4.87 22.76 12.46
CA PHE A 239 5.83 23.32 13.41
C PHE A 239 7.12 23.70 12.70
N GLY A 240 7.58 24.95 12.94
CA GLY A 240 8.85 25.46 12.41
C GLY A 240 10.07 24.79 13.06
N LYS A 241 11.18 24.79 12.35
CA LYS A 241 12.44 24.16 12.78
C LYS A 241 12.99 24.74 14.07
N GLU A 242 12.80 26.05 14.33
CA GLU A 242 13.24 26.70 15.56
C GLU A 242 12.62 26.06 16.81
N ARG A 243 11.36 25.62 16.73
CA ARG A 243 10.68 24.93 17.84
C ARG A 243 11.30 23.56 18.13
N LEU A 244 11.75 22.85 17.08
CA LEU A 244 12.40 21.54 17.23
C LEU A 244 13.79 21.69 17.86
N ILE A 245 14.54 22.73 17.46
CA ILE A 245 15.83 23.09 18.08
C ILE A 245 15.63 23.42 19.56
N ALA A 246 14.68 24.30 19.87
CA ALA A 246 14.36 24.67 21.26
C ALA A 246 13.93 23.43 22.09
N THR A 247 13.17 22.50 21.49
CA THR A 247 12.80 21.23 22.14
C THR A 247 14.05 20.42 22.50
N CYS A 248 14.98 20.21 21.56
CA CYS A 248 16.20 19.47 21.85
C CYS A 248 17.04 20.17 22.94
N GLN A 249 17.16 21.50 22.89
CA GLN A 249 17.89 22.27 23.91
C GLN A 249 17.27 22.16 25.31
N THR A 250 15.94 22.33 25.39
CA THR A 250 15.22 22.25 26.69
C THR A 250 15.31 20.85 27.27
N GLU A 251 15.24 19.82 26.43
CA GLU A 251 15.31 18.43 26.85
C GLU A 251 16.72 17.90 27.01
N GLY A 252 17.74 18.70 26.72
CA GLY A 252 19.16 18.26 26.74
C GLY A 252 19.36 17.06 25.79
N MET A 253 18.72 17.06 24.61
CA MET A 253 18.84 16.02 23.60
C MET A 253 19.97 16.38 22.64
N GLU A 254 21.03 15.59 22.63
CA GLU A 254 22.12 15.73 21.65
C GLU A 254 21.63 15.38 20.25
N TRP A 255 22.12 16.12 19.23
CA TRP A 255 21.88 15.82 17.82
C TRP A 255 23.15 15.93 17.01
N PHE A 256 23.15 15.37 15.81
CA PHE A 256 24.28 15.28 14.91
C PHE A 256 23.98 16.07 13.63
N GLU A 257 24.85 16.97 13.25
CA GLU A 257 24.69 17.76 12.03
C GLU A 257 25.30 17.03 10.83
N ASP A 258 24.52 16.87 9.78
CA ASP A 258 25.02 16.34 8.51
C ASP A 258 25.55 17.52 7.65
N HIS A 259 26.86 17.63 7.53
CA HIS A 259 27.54 18.69 6.77
C HIS A 259 27.16 18.70 5.28
N THR A 260 26.70 17.59 4.71
CA THR A 260 26.25 17.53 3.31
C THR A 260 24.98 18.36 3.06
N ASN A 261 24.23 18.72 4.09
CA ASN A 261 23.06 19.61 3.99
C ASN A 261 23.44 21.08 3.71
N LEU A 262 24.69 21.44 3.86
CA LEU A 262 25.16 22.80 3.65
C LEU A 262 25.52 23.11 2.18
N ASP A 263 25.76 22.08 1.37
CA ASP A 263 26.13 22.27 -0.04
C ASP A 263 24.88 22.48 -0.91
N PRO A 264 24.67 23.69 -1.48
CA PRO A 264 23.49 23.99 -2.29
C PRO A 264 23.46 23.29 -3.64
N THR A 265 24.58 22.71 -4.08
CA THR A 265 24.70 22.07 -5.40
C THR A 265 24.30 20.60 -5.39
N LEU A 266 24.27 19.97 -4.23
CA LEU A 266 24.00 18.53 -4.12
C LEU A 266 22.55 18.16 -4.44
N THR A 267 21.58 18.97 -4.01
CA THR A 267 20.16 18.66 -4.24
C THR A 267 19.32 19.91 -4.50
N SER A 268 18.21 19.76 -5.25
CA SER A 268 17.26 20.86 -5.45
C SER A 268 16.69 21.39 -4.13
N ARG A 269 16.58 20.54 -3.10
CA ARG A 269 16.13 20.93 -1.76
C ARG A 269 17.15 21.82 -1.07
N ASN A 270 18.43 21.50 -1.16
CA ASN A 270 19.50 22.33 -0.62
C ASN A 270 19.57 23.69 -1.33
N ALA A 271 19.39 23.72 -2.66
CA ALA A 271 19.30 24.96 -3.42
C ALA A 271 18.16 25.87 -2.94
N ILE A 272 16.96 25.29 -2.70
CA ILE A 272 15.81 26.05 -2.16
C ILE A 272 16.10 26.57 -0.75
N ARG A 273 16.71 25.78 0.12
CA ARG A 273 17.16 26.22 1.46
C ARG A 273 18.12 27.40 1.38
N HIS A 274 19.09 27.33 0.46
CA HIS A 274 20.02 28.40 0.22
C HIS A 274 19.31 29.68 -0.28
N LEU A 275 18.38 29.56 -1.24
CA LEU A 275 17.57 30.70 -1.71
C LEU A 275 16.83 31.39 -0.56
N TYR A 276 16.17 30.65 0.32
CA TYR A 276 15.47 31.23 1.47
C TYR A 276 16.38 31.91 2.48
N LYS A 277 17.64 31.46 2.59
CA LYS A 277 18.65 32.07 3.50
C LYS A 277 19.30 33.32 2.90
N SER A 278 19.53 33.31 1.59
CA SER A 278 20.40 34.30 0.93
C SER A 278 19.64 35.41 0.21
N HIS A 279 18.32 35.21 -0.04
CA HIS A 279 17.53 36.13 -0.85
C HIS A 279 16.18 36.45 -0.22
N THR A 280 15.71 37.69 -0.42
CA THR A 280 14.32 38.04 -0.12
C THR A 280 13.41 37.47 -1.21
N MET A 281 12.50 36.60 -0.83
CA MET A 281 11.60 35.93 -1.77
C MET A 281 10.44 36.87 -2.17
N PRO A 282 9.97 36.80 -3.43
CA PRO A 282 8.71 37.42 -3.83
C PRO A 282 7.55 36.99 -2.91
N ALA A 283 6.59 37.85 -2.67
CA ALA A 283 5.49 37.61 -1.72
C ALA A 283 4.77 36.25 -1.94
N ALA A 284 4.57 35.85 -3.21
CA ALA A 284 3.92 34.60 -3.58
C ALA A 284 4.77 33.34 -3.30
N LEU A 285 6.07 33.48 -3.12
CA LEU A 285 7.01 32.38 -2.89
C LEU A 285 7.57 32.36 -1.46
N THR A 286 7.06 33.19 -0.57
CA THR A 286 7.38 33.13 0.85
C THR A 286 6.85 31.83 1.48
N LYS A 287 7.50 31.35 2.56
CA LYS A 287 7.03 30.14 3.26
C LYS A 287 5.54 30.22 3.64
N PRO A 288 5.03 31.30 4.28
CA PRO A 288 3.61 31.41 4.62
C PRO A 288 2.68 31.33 3.41
N ALA A 289 3.07 31.94 2.27
CA ALA A 289 2.27 31.89 1.05
C ALA A 289 2.19 30.47 0.47
N LEU A 290 3.31 29.73 0.45
CA LEU A 290 3.35 28.34 -0.02
C LEU A 290 2.59 27.39 0.91
N LEU A 291 2.69 27.57 2.20
CA LEU A 291 1.93 26.78 3.19
C LEU A 291 0.44 27.05 3.05
N GLY A 292 0.01 28.31 2.96
CA GLY A 292 -1.38 28.64 2.71
C GLY A 292 -1.92 28.12 1.38
N LEU A 293 -1.09 28.04 0.33
CA LEU A 293 -1.44 27.39 -0.93
C LEU A 293 -1.62 25.88 -0.74
N SER A 294 -0.69 25.23 -0.03
CA SER A 294 -0.77 23.80 0.29
C SER A 294 -2.04 23.47 1.06
N ASP A 295 -2.39 24.25 2.06
CA ASP A 295 -3.57 24.03 2.90
C ASP A 295 -4.87 24.12 2.09
N ARG A 296 -5.02 25.15 1.26
CA ARG A 296 -6.17 25.27 0.34
C ARG A 296 -6.25 24.09 -0.63
N CYS A 297 -5.11 23.63 -1.17
CA CYS A 297 -5.08 22.45 -2.03
C CYS A 297 -5.45 21.18 -1.27
N ARG A 298 -5.07 21.07 0.00
CA ARG A 298 -5.37 19.92 0.88
C ARG A 298 -6.86 19.86 1.20
N GLU A 299 -7.49 20.98 1.54
CA GLU A 299 -8.94 21.07 1.78
C GLU A 299 -9.74 20.65 0.55
N LEU A 300 -9.36 21.17 -0.63
CA LEU A 300 -9.99 20.76 -1.89
C LEU A 300 -9.81 19.26 -2.18
N ALA A 301 -8.63 18.72 -1.89
CA ALA A 301 -8.35 17.29 -2.07
C ALA A 301 -9.18 16.42 -1.11
N SER A 302 -9.30 16.83 0.17
CA SER A 302 -10.10 16.13 1.18
C SER A 302 -11.57 16.07 0.78
N THR A 303 -12.16 17.20 0.46
CA THR A 303 -13.57 17.29 0.03
C THR A 303 -13.85 16.41 -1.19
N GLN A 304 -12.93 16.36 -2.16
CA GLN A 304 -13.07 15.51 -3.35
C GLN A 304 -12.95 14.03 -3.03
N LEU A 305 -12.04 13.66 -2.13
CA LEU A 305 -11.88 12.27 -1.69
C LEU A 305 -13.08 11.79 -0.86
N GLU A 306 -13.56 12.61 0.08
CA GLU A 306 -14.76 12.33 0.87
C GLU A 306 -15.99 12.13 -0.02
N THR A 307 -16.16 13.00 -1.01
CA THR A 307 -17.24 12.85 -2.00
C THR A 307 -17.07 11.57 -2.82
N ALA A 308 -15.83 11.22 -3.21
CA ALA A 308 -15.58 9.99 -3.95
C ALA A 308 -15.85 8.73 -3.10
N GLU A 309 -15.50 8.72 -1.81
CA GLU A 309 -15.81 7.63 -0.89
C GLU A 309 -17.33 7.50 -0.67
N TRP A 310 -18.04 8.62 -0.55
CA TRP A 310 -19.51 8.60 -0.50
C TRP A 310 -20.10 8.01 -1.80
N CYS A 311 -19.65 8.47 -2.98
CA CYS A 311 -20.10 7.93 -4.26
C CYS A 311 -19.77 6.42 -4.38
N LEU A 312 -18.60 6.00 -3.92
CA LEU A 312 -18.20 4.59 -3.91
C LEU A 312 -19.14 3.76 -3.02
N SER A 313 -19.55 4.31 -1.86
CA SER A 313 -20.50 3.63 -0.97
C SER A 313 -21.90 3.46 -1.57
N GLN A 314 -22.26 4.29 -2.57
CA GLN A 314 -23.51 4.18 -3.32
C GLN A 314 -23.42 3.21 -4.50
N CYS A 315 -22.22 2.77 -4.89
CA CYS A 315 -22.05 1.76 -5.93
C CYS A 315 -22.52 0.39 -5.43
N SER A 316 -23.21 -0.37 -6.29
CA SER A 316 -23.63 -1.73 -5.96
C SER A 316 -22.63 -2.75 -6.47
N ILE A 317 -21.82 -3.32 -5.57
CA ILE A 317 -20.95 -4.45 -5.87
C ILE A 317 -21.77 -5.72 -5.70
N LYS A 318 -22.19 -6.35 -6.79
CA LYS A 318 -23.02 -7.56 -6.79
C LYS A 318 -22.21 -8.83 -6.60
N ARG A 319 -20.96 -8.84 -7.09
CA ARG A 319 -20.03 -9.95 -6.97
C ARG A 319 -18.61 -9.42 -6.84
N PHE A 320 -17.86 -9.96 -5.90
CA PHE A 320 -16.41 -9.84 -5.85
C PHE A 320 -15.83 -11.22 -5.50
N ASP A 321 -15.13 -11.84 -6.44
CA ASP A 321 -14.53 -13.16 -6.29
C ASP A 321 -12.99 -13.03 -6.29
N THR A 322 -12.40 -13.14 -5.12
CA THR A 322 -10.94 -12.97 -4.95
C THR A 322 -10.13 -14.11 -5.55
N ARG A 323 -10.75 -15.29 -5.82
CA ARG A 323 -10.07 -16.44 -6.44
C ARG A 323 -9.64 -16.18 -7.88
N SER A 324 -10.39 -15.34 -8.60
CA SER A 324 -10.10 -14.96 -9.98
C SER A 324 -9.93 -13.45 -10.19
N GLY A 325 -10.20 -12.64 -9.17
CA GLY A 325 -10.19 -11.19 -9.28
C GLY A 325 -11.33 -10.66 -10.16
N VAL A 326 -12.53 -11.24 -10.03
CA VAL A 326 -13.72 -10.81 -10.79
C VAL A 326 -14.59 -9.92 -9.93
N LEU A 327 -15.05 -8.82 -10.55
CA LEU A 327 -15.94 -7.87 -9.91
C LEU A 327 -17.13 -7.57 -10.82
N ASN A 328 -18.36 -7.67 -10.28
CA ASN A 328 -19.55 -7.13 -10.92
C ASN A 328 -19.99 -5.89 -10.16
N VAL A 329 -20.02 -4.76 -10.85
CA VAL A 329 -20.36 -3.47 -10.24
C VAL A 329 -21.37 -2.70 -11.07
N GLN A 330 -22.28 -2.05 -10.37
CA GLN A 330 -23.16 -1.02 -10.90
C GLN A 330 -22.78 0.30 -10.25
N PHE A 331 -22.32 1.25 -11.07
CA PHE A 331 -21.95 2.57 -10.60
C PHE A 331 -23.20 3.41 -10.33
N ASN A 332 -23.11 4.31 -9.35
CA ASN A 332 -24.17 5.32 -9.12
C ASN A 332 -24.13 6.43 -10.17
N ASP A 333 -25.21 7.20 -10.26
CA ASP A 333 -25.27 8.38 -11.14
C ASP A 333 -24.44 9.54 -10.55
N MET A 334 -23.44 10.01 -11.29
CA MET A 334 -22.62 11.16 -10.90
C MET A 334 -23.36 12.51 -10.99
N ASN A 335 -24.59 12.52 -11.48
CA ASN A 335 -25.46 13.69 -11.50
C ASN A 335 -26.43 13.74 -10.31
N ASP A 336 -26.26 12.85 -9.34
CA ASP A 336 -27.02 12.87 -8.11
C ASP A 336 -26.96 14.25 -7.45
N SER A 337 -28.11 14.75 -7.00
CA SER A 337 -28.26 16.04 -6.32
C SER A 337 -27.54 16.11 -4.97
N ALA A 338 -27.24 14.94 -4.38
CA ALA A 338 -26.45 14.84 -3.14
C ALA A 338 -24.96 15.18 -3.34
N ILE A 339 -24.46 15.24 -4.60
CA ILE A 339 -23.09 15.68 -4.89
C ILE A 339 -23.06 17.21 -4.90
N PRO A 340 -22.23 17.86 -4.05
CA PRO A 340 -22.18 19.32 -3.97
C PRO A 340 -21.95 20.00 -5.33
N PRO A 341 -22.63 21.08 -5.66
CA PRO A 341 -22.60 21.72 -7.00
C PRO A 341 -21.20 22.16 -7.46
N LEU A 342 -20.37 22.63 -6.52
CA LEU A 342 -18.99 23.08 -6.79
C LEU A 342 -17.97 21.95 -6.95
N THR A 343 -18.40 20.70 -6.77
CA THR A 343 -17.52 19.55 -6.86
C THR A 343 -17.16 19.26 -8.31
N ASN A 344 -15.87 18.99 -8.58
CA ASN A 344 -15.45 18.51 -9.89
C ASN A 344 -15.89 17.04 -10.08
N LYS A 345 -17.11 16.84 -10.58
CA LYS A 345 -17.73 15.52 -10.78
C LYS A 345 -16.86 14.57 -11.62
N LYS A 346 -16.12 15.08 -12.62
CA LYS A 346 -15.22 14.25 -13.45
C LYS A 346 -14.05 13.71 -12.63
N LEU A 347 -13.52 14.49 -11.71
CA LEU A 347 -12.44 14.05 -10.83
C LEU A 347 -12.93 13.08 -9.74
N VAL A 348 -14.11 13.31 -9.20
CA VAL A 348 -14.79 12.38 -8.27
C VAL A 348 -14.99 11.02 -8.96
N ALA A 349 -15.59 11.03 -10.16
CA ALA A 349 -15.80 9.81 -10.95
C ALA A 349 -14.46 9.09 -11.26
N ALA A 350 -13.39 9.84 -11.53
CA ALA A 350 -12.05 9.28 -11.75
C ALA A 350 -11.52 8.58 -10.48
N ASN A 351 -11.72 9.16 -9.31
CA ASN A 351 -11.32 8.54 -8.04
C ASN A 351 -12.14 7.29 -7.72
N VAL A 352 -13.47 7.32 -7.92
CA VAL A 352 -14.34 6.14 -7.78
C VAL A 352 -13.87 5.02 -8.70
N LEU A 353 -13.67 5.32 -9.98
CA LEU A 353 -13.24 4.35 -10.98
C LEU A 353 -11.84 3.79 -10.65
N LYS A 354 -10.90 4.65 -10.25
CA LYS A 354 -9.57 4.24 -9.80
C LYS A 354 -9.67 3.24 -8.64
N ARG A 355 -10.48 3.50 -7.62
CA ARG A 355 -10.66 2.61 -6.47
C ARG A 355 -11.19 1.24 -6.89
N ILE A 356 -12.14 1.20 -7.80
CA ILE A 356 -12.68 -0.05 -8.34
C ILE A 356 -11.63 -0.81 -9.17
N ILE A 357 -10.89 -0.12 -10.05
CA ILE A 357 -9.84 -0.73 -10.86
C ILE A 357 -8.73 -1.31 -9.98
N MET A 358 -8.35 -0.62 -8.91
CA MET A 358 -7.31 -1.07 -7.98
C MET A 358 -7.61 -2.42 -7.31
N LEU A 359 -8.87 -2.88 -7.30
CA LEU A 359 -9.21 -4.22 -6.79
C LEU A 359 -8.81 -5.36 -7.75
N VAL A 360 -8.58 -5.05 -9.01
CA VAL A 360 -8.42 -6.05 -10.08
C VAL A 360 -7.13 -5.88 -10.88
N THR A 361 -6.59 -4.64 -10.92
CA THR A 361 -5.40 -4.32 -11.71
C THR A 361 -4.15 -5.04 -11.23
N PRO A 362 -3.25 -5.47 -12.15
CA PRO A 362 -1.92 -5.95 -11.77
C PRO A 362 -0.91 -4.81 -11.52
N GLN A 363 -1.31 -3.55 -11.73
CA GLN A 363 -0.42 -2.40 -11.60
C GLN A 363 -0.39 -1.88 -10.17
N GLU A 364 0.77 -1.47 -9.72
CA GLU A 364 0.95 -0.80 -8.43
C GLU A 364 0.10 0.49 -8.31
N HIS A 365 0.10 1.29 -9.38
CA HIS A 365 -0.62 2.55 -9.42
C HIS A 365 -1.34 2.74 -10.75
N VAL A 366 -2.58 3.24 -10.66
CA VAL A 366 -3.35 3.68 -11.83
C VAL A 366 -3.41 5.21 -11.84
N GLN A 367 -2.83 5.81 -12.87
CA GLN A 367 -2.90 7.26 -13.05
C GLN A 367 -4.30 7.67 -13.54
N THR A 368 -4.86 8.73 -12.96
CA THR A 368 -6.20 9.22 -13.36
C THR A 368 -6.22 9.75 -14.80
N SER A 369 -5.07 10.17 -15.33
CA SER A 369 -4.92 10.63 -16.72
C SER A 369 -5.28 9.56 -17.75
N VAL A 370 -4.94 8.29 -17.49
CA VAL A 370 -5.25 7.17 -18.41
C VAL A 370 -6.72 6.75 -18.38
N LEU A 371 -7.49 7.24 -17.40
CA LEU A 371 -8.89 6.86 -17.22
C LEU A 371 -9.89 7.69 -18.03
N ARG A 372 -9.44 8.71 -18.79
CA ARG A 372 -10.34 9.65 -19.46
C ARG A 372 -11.33 8.96 -20.41
N SER A 373 -10.86 8.06 -21.26
CA SER A 373 -11.71 7.29 -22.18
C SER A 373 -12.67 6.36 -21.44
N THR A 374 -12.19 5.70 -20.40
CA THR A 374 -13.00 4.82 -19.55
C THR A 374 -14.09 5.61 -18.81
N LEU A 375 -13.78 6.80 -18.31
CA LEU A 375 -14.74 7.67 -17.65
C LEU A 375 -15.90 8.06 -18.58
N LYS A 376 -15.61 8.39 -19.85
CA LYS A 376 -16.66 8.69 -20.83
C LYS A 376 -17.60 7.51 -21.05
N ARG A 377 -17.06 6.29 -21.09
CA ARG A 377 -17.83 5.04 -21.29
C ARG A 377 -18.65 4.63 -20.06
N VAL A 378 -18.07 4.78 -18.87
CA VAL A 378 -18.74 4.39 -17.62
C VAL A 378 -19.73 5.44 -17.15
N PHE A 379 -19.41 6.74 -17.35
CA PHE A 379 -20.22 7.90 -16.91
C PHE A 379 -20.54 8.85 -18.06
N PRO A 380 -21.22 8.42 -19.13
CA PRO A 380 -21.46 9.22 -20.33
C PRO A 380 -22.17 10.54 -20.06
N LYS A 381 -23.06 10.58 -19.08
CA LYS A 381 -23.79 11.80 -18.68
C LYS A 381 -22.90 12.97 -18.22
N LEU A 382 -21.62 12.72 -17.91
CA LEU A 382 -20.65 13.77 -17.59
C LEU A 382 -20.11 14.50 -18.85
N TRP A 383 -20.43 14.01 -20.05
CA TRP A 383 -20.04 14.58 -21.35
C TRP A 383 -21.24 14.67 -22.31
N PRO A 384 -22.28 15.46 -22.00
CA PRO A 384 -23.52 15.48 -22.78
C PRO A 384 -23.39 16.03 -24.21
N SER A 385 -22.30 16.76 -24.50
CA SER A 385 -22.04 17.38 -25.80
C SER A 385 -21.17 16.54 -26.74
N GLU A 386 -20.70 15.39 -26.30
CA GLU A 386 -19.91 14.49 -27.15
C GLU A 386 -20.83 13.36 -27.65
N GLU A 387 -20.98 13.22 -28.98
CA GLU A 387 -21.59 12.03 -29.57
C GLU A 387 -20.74 10.83 -29.19
N LEU A 388 -21.34 9.89 -28.47
CA LEU A 388 -20.74 8.59 -28.20
C LEU A 388 -21.01 7.73 -29.42
N ASP A 389 -19.99 7.57 -30.30
CA ASP A 389 -20.00 6.53 -31.31
C ASP A 389 -20.39 5.18 -30.68
N SER A 390 -20.94 4.27 -31.50
CA SER A 390 -21.37 2.93 -31.08
C SER A 390 -20.24 2.24 -30.29
N GLU A 391 -20.31 2.36 -28.96
CA GLU A 391 -19.19 1.98 -28.10
C GLU A 391 -19.02 0.46 -28.03
N PRO A 392 -17.80 -0.04 -28.07
CA PRO A 392 -17.52 -1.46 -27.89
C PRO A 392 -18.01 -1.90 -26.51
N ARG A 393 -18.79 -2.98 -26.44
CA ARG A 393 -19.27 -3.57 -25.17
C ARG A 393 -18.14 -4.04 -24.25
N THR A 394 -16.93 -4.14 -24.80
CA THR A 394 -15.73 -4.61 -24.08
C THR A 394 -14.53 -3.71 -24.39
N PHE A 395 -13.80 -3.26 -23.37
CA PHE A 395 -12.57 -2.48 -23.54
C PHE A 395 -11.60 -2.77 -22.37
N THR A 396 -10.37 -2.31 -22.51
CA THR A 396 -9.31 -2.52 -21.50
C THR A 396 -8.67 -1.22 -21.05
N VAL A 397 -8.29 -1.17 -19.77
CA VAL A 397 -7.53 -0.06 -19.19
C VAL A 397 -6.71 -0.57 -18.00
N ALA A 398 -5.46 -0.12 -17.86
CA ALA A 398 -4.59 -0.47 -16.74
C ALA A 398 -4.52 -1.99 -16.44
N GLY A 399 -4.48 -2.83 -17.47
CA GLY A 399 -4.46 -4.29 -17.31
C GLY A 399 -5.79 -4.93 -16.88
N VAL A 400 -6.87 -4.16 -16.90
CA VAL A 400 -8.22 -4.60 -16.51
C VAL A 400 -9.14 -4.54 -17.72
N GLN A 401 -9.97 -5.56 -17.90
CA GLN A 401 -11.01 -5.64 -18.91
C GLN A 401 -12.35 -5.27 -18.29
N PHE A 402 -13.07 -4.38 -18.96
CA PHE A 402 -14.45 -4.01 -18.70
C PHE A 402 -15.35 -4.64 -19.76
N LYS A 403 -16.40 -5.34 -19.33
CA LYS A 403 -17.44 -5.87 -20.19
C LYS A 403 -18.80 -5.42 -19.67
N ARG A 404 -19.58 -4.79 -20.54
CA ARG A 404 -20.92 -4.35 -20.21
C ARG A 404 -21.88 -5.56 -20.19
N LEU A 405 -22.60 -5.77 -19.08
CA LEU A 405 -23.52 -6.90 -18.92
C LEU A 405 -24.97 -6.51 -19.25
N THR A 406 -25.38 -5.31 -18.86
CA THR A 406 -26.74 -4.81 -19.07
C THR A 406 -26.72 -3.45 -19.73
N ASP A 407 -27.73 -3.12 -20.51
CA ASP A 407 -27.93 -1.83 -21.13
C ASP A 407 -28.91 -0.97 -20.30
N GLY A 408 -28.87 0.37 -20.49
CA GLY A 408 -29.80 1.32 -19.85
C GLY A 408 -29.23 2.08 -18.66
N ALA A 409 -30.10 2.76 -17.89
CA ALA A 409 -29.72 3.68 -16.83
C ALA A 409 -29.00 3.03 -15.65
N LYS A 410 -29.16 1.74 -15.45
CA LYS A 410 -28.50 0.94 -14.39
C LYS A 410 -27.55 -0.09 -15.01
N CYS A 411 -26.58 0.39 -15.79
CA CYS A 411 -25.60 -0.45 -16.43
C CYS A 411 -24.74 -1.21 -15.42
N GLU A 412 -24.67 -2.53 -15.59
CA GLU A 412 -23.79 -3.39 -14.82
C GLU A 412 -22.53 -3.73 -15.62
N TRP A 413 -21.39 -3.64 -14.96
CA TRP A 413 -20.08 -3.92 -15.52
C TRP A 413 -19.47 -5.16 -14.89
N PHE A 414 -19.02 -6.08 -15.75
CA PHE A 414 -18.13 -7.18 -15.39
C PHE A 414 -16.70 -6.69 -15.57
N ILE A 415 -15.93 -6.67 -14.48
CA ILE A 415 -14.57 -6.17 -14.44
C ILE A 415 -13.67 -7.32 -14.04
N SER A 416 -12.63 -7.56 -14.83
CA SER A 416 -11.71 -8.68 -14.61
C SER A 416 -10.29 -8.33 -15.07
N ARG A 417 -9.32 -9.16 -14.67
CA ARG A 417 -7.97 -9.08 -15.24
C ARG A 417 -8.03 -9.26 -16.77
N GLN A 418 -7.38 -8.39 -17.51
CA GLN A 418 -7.16 -8.56 -18.94
C GLN A 418 -6.36 -9.85 -19.20
N PRO A 419 -6.66 -10.65 -20.23
CA PRO A 419 -5.84 -11.79 -20.62
C PRO A 419 -4.37 -11.39 -20.85
N HIS A 420 -3.45 -12.27 -20.49
CA HIS A 420 -2.02 -12.00 -20.65
C HIS A 420 -1.62 -11.95 -22.14
N ILE A 421 -0.75 -11.00 -22.47
CA ILE A 421 -0.09 -10.96 -23.78
C ILE A 421 1.01 -12.02 -23.76
N SER A 422 1.16 -12.77 -24.84
CA SER A 422 2.13 -13.88 -24.95
C SER A 422 3.58 -13.48 -24.63
N THR A 423 3.95 -12.23 -24.93
CA THR A 423 5.30 -11.67 -24.71
C THR A 423 5.56 -11.17 -23.30
N ALA A 424 4.51 -11.00 -22.46
CA ALA A 424 4.60 -10.40 -21.12
C ALA A 424 3.84 -11.24 -20.09
N MET A 425 4.14 -12.54 -20.02
CA MET A 425 3.53 -13.42 -19.03
C MET A 425 4.32 -13.36 -17.72
N PRO A 426 3.65 -13.19 -16.55
CA PRO A 426 4.32 -13.28 -15.27
C PRO A 426 4.87 -14.69 -15.06
N LEU A 427 6.13 -14.78 -14.67
CA LEU A 427 6.82 -16.03 -14.39
C LEU A 427 7.70 -15.86 -13.16
N ILE A 428 7.52 -16.75 -12.17
CA ILE A 428 8.31 -16.78 -10.96
C ILE A 428 8.88 -18.18 -10.81
N SER A 429 10.18 -18.28 -10.54
CA SER A 429 10.86 -19.54 -10.29
C SER A 429 11.20 -19.66 -8.81
N PHE A 430 10.82 -20.79 -8.20
CA PHE A 430 11.18 -21.14 -6.84
C PHE A 430 12.32 -22.16 -6.90
N PRO A 431 13.47 -21.88 -6.25
CA PRO A 431 14.65 -22.73 -6.33
C PRO A 431 14.38 -24.12 -5.73
N PRO A 432 15.17 -25.14 -6.11
CA PRO A 432 15.10 -26.46 -5.49
C PRO A 432 15.23 -26.37 -3.97
N SER A 433 14.44 -27.13 -3.25
CA SER A 433 14.48 -27.16 -1.78
C SER A 433 14.71 -28.57 -1.27
N LYS A 434 15.64 -28.71 -0.30
CA LYS A 434 15.86 -29.94 0.48
C LYS A 434 15.21 -29.88 1.86
N LYS A 435 14.78 -28.67 2.28
CA LYS A 435 14.22 -28.42 3.61
C LYS A 435 12.72 -28.17 3.51
N SER A 436 11.97 -28.67 4.48
CA SER A 436 10.55 -28.39 4.64
C SER A 436 10.31 -26.98 5.21
N ALA A 437 10.80 -25.96 4.52
CA ALA A 437 10.61 -24.56 4.91
C ALA A 437 9.73 -23.86 3.88
N TRP A 438 8.91 -22.94 4.35
CA TRP A 438 8.15 -22.05 3.49
C TRP A 438 9.09 -21.07 2.77
N SER A 439 8.82 -20.82 1.50
CA SER A 439 9.43 -19.69 0.79
C SER A 439 8.91 -18.37 1.36
N ASP A 440 9.59 -17.27 1.05
CA ASP A 440 9.04 -15.95 1.28
C ASP A 440 7.76 -15.75 0.45
N TRP A 441 6.89 -14.86 0.96
CA TRP A 441 5.74 -14.41 0.22
C TRP A 441 6.17 -13.67 -1.04
N THR A 442 5.65 -14.08 -2.17
CA THR A 442 5.97 -13.50 -3.48
C THR A 442 4.70 -12.99 -4.14
N LEU A 443 4.72 -11.74 -4.62
CA LEU A 443 3.58 -11.13 -5.30
C LEU A 443 3.54 -11.61 -6.76
N TYR A 444 2.50 -12.35 -7.11
CA TYR A 444 2.25 -12.82 -8.47
C TYR A 444 1.24 -11.93 -9.19
N ASP A 445 1.61 -11.45 -10.40
CA ASP A 445 0.78 -10.60 -11.28
C ASP A 445 0.16 -9.39 -10.54
N GLY A 446 0.86 -8.84 -9.52
CA GLY A 446 0.38 -7.71 -8.73
C GLY A 446 -0.91 -7.95 -7.93
N ARG A 447 -1.41 -9.20 -7.88
CA ARG A 447 -2.73 -9.53 -7.33
C ARG A 447 -2.74 -10.59 -6.24
N TYR A 448 -1.82 -11.54 -6.29
CA TYR A 448 -1.82 -12.70 -5.39
C TYR A 448 -0.50 -12.82 -4.66
N TRP A 449 -0.55 -12.86 -3.34
CA TRP A 449 0.56 -13.29 -2.53
C TRP A 449 0.58 -14.80 -2.48
N ILE A 450 1.70 -15.40 -2.85
CA ILE A 450 1.86 -16.85 -2.89
C ILE A 450 3.17 -17.22 -2.24
N ARG A 451 3.14 -18.21 -1.34
CA ARG A 451 4.31 -18.88 -0.81
C ARG A 451 4.16 -20.39 -0.95
N MET A 452 5.28 -21.08 -1.04
CA MET A 452 5.30 -22.53 -1.24
C MET A 452 6.27 -23.21 -0.29
N GLN A 453 5.92 -24.43 0.09
CA GLN A 453 6.77 -25.38 0.79
C GLN A 453 6.86 -26.64 -0.08
N HIS A 454 8.08 -27.04 -0.49
CA HIS A 454 8.26 -28.20 -1.36
C HIS A 454 9.60 -28.91 -1.13
N HIS A 455 9.71 -30.17 -1.59
CA HIS A 455 10.90 -30.99 -1.53
C HIS A 455 11.44 -31.36 -2.92
N CYS A 456 11.10 -30.61 -3.94
CA CYS A 456 11.53 -30.90 -5.31
C CYS A 456 13.01 -30.60 -5.51
N LYS A 457 13.72 -31.52 -6.15
CA LYS A 457 15.14 -31.35 -6.55
C LYS A 457 15.32 -30.41 -7.73
N VAL A 458 14.24 -30.07 -8.42
CA VAL A 458 14.18 -29.14 -9.56
C VAL A 458 13.37 -27.90 -9.18
N PRO A 459 13.60 -26.77 -9.83
CA PRO A 459 12.82 -25.57 -9.57
C PRO A 459 11.33 -25.80 -9.84
N LEU A 460 10.47 -25.22 -9.01
CA LEU A 460 9.05 -25.06 -9.33
C LEU A 460 8.83 -23.72 -10.03
N VAL A 461 7.87 -23.69 -10.95
CA VAL A 461 7.55 -22.51 -11.72
C VAL A 461 6.08 -22.11 -11.48
N LEU A 462 5.88 -20.85 -11.16
CA LEU A 462 4.56 -20.23 -11.08
C LEU A 462 4.36 -19.37 -12.35
N ARG A 463 3.38 -19.71 -13.17
CA ARG A 463 3.02 -18.98 -14.37
C ARG A 463 1.52 -19.06 -14.63
N PRO A 464 0.96 -18.29 -15.59
CA PRO A 464 -0.46 -18.40 -15.93
C PRO A 464 -0.82 -19.80 -16.43
N TYR A 465 -2.00 -20.26 -16.05
CA TYR A 465 -2.64 -21.44 -16.62
C TYR A 465 -2.90 -21.21 -18.12
N ARG A 466 -2.77 -22.23 -18.97
CA ARG A 466 -2.96 -22.12 -20.42
C ARG A 466 -3.92 -23.18 -20.93
N GLN A 467 -4.49 -22.96 -22.12
CA GLN A 467 -5.38 -23.90 -22.76
C GLN A 467 -4.75 -25.29 -22.95
N GLN A 468 -3.49 -25.34 -23.36
CA GLN A 468 -2.74 -26.59 -23.55
C GLN A 468 -2.54 -27.38 -22.26
N ASP A 469 -2.54 -26.72 -21.10
CA ASP A 469 -2.35 -27.34 -19.81
C ASP A 469 -3.62 -28.07 -19.32
N HIS A 470 -4.80 -27.67 -19.84
CA HIS A 470 -6.11 -28.08 -19.30
C HIS A 470 -6.32 -29.60 -19.32
N ASN A 471 -6.10 -30.24 -20.47
CA ASN A 471 -6.37 -31.66 -20.62
C ASN A 471 -5.43 -32.53 -19.78
N MET A 472 -4.14 -32.18 -19.72
CA MET A 472 -3.15 -32.87 -18.90
C MET A 472 -3.46 -32.71 -17.41
N PHE A 473 -3.76 -31.48 -16.97
CA PHE A 473 -4.13 -31.20 -15.58
C PHE A 473 -5.40 -31.95 -15.17
N LYS A 474 -6.46 -31.90 -16.00
CA LYS A 474 -7.70 -32.65 -15.74
C LYS A 474 -7.46 -34.14 -15.57
N LYS A 475 -6.59 -34.76 -16.39
CA LYS A 475 -6.23 -36.17 -16.28
C LYS A 475 -5.44 -36.49 -15.00
N SER A 476 -4.60 -35.58 -14.54
CA SER A 476 -3.77 -35.75 -13.33
C SER A 476 -4.56 -35.61 -12.02
N LEU A 477 -5.78 -35.05 -12.07
CA LEU A 477 -6.65 -34.91 -10.90
C LEU A 477 -7.24 -36.24 -10.44
N PRO A 478 -7.57 -36.37 -9.14
CA PRO A 478 -8.44 -37.43 -8.65
C PRO A 478 -9.75 -37.47 -9.45
N ILE A 479 -10.27 -38.67 -9.71
CA ILE A 479 -11.48 -38.86 -10.54
C ILE A 479 -12.64 -37.99 -10.04
N LYS A 480 -12.80 -37.90 -8.70
CA LYS A 480 -13.86 -37.09 -8.05
C LYS A 480 -13.74 -35.59 -8.34
N MET A 481 -12.56 -35.07 -8.73
CA MET A 481 -12.30 -33.65 -8.97
C MET A 481 -12.36 -33.25 -10.45
N ARG A 482 -12.44 -34.19 -11.38
CA ARG A 482 -12.37 -33.92 -12.84
C ARG A 482 -13.58 -33.15 -13.37
N ASN A 483 -14.79 -33.52 -12.94
CA ASN A 483 -16.01 -32.82 -13.32
C ASN A 483 -16.18 -31.50 -12.53
N PRO A 484 -15.98 -31.51 -11.20
CA PRO A 484 -15.98 -30.27 -10.42
C PRO A 484 -15.04 -29.19 -10.95
N LEU A 485 -13.84 -29.54 -11.45
CA LEU A 485 -12.93 -28.55 -12.03
C LEU A 485 -13.57 -27.77 -13.20
N HIS A 486 -14.29 -28.46 -14.07
CA HIS A 486 -14.92 -27.81 -15.23
C HIS A 486 -15.97 -26.78 -14.78
N GLU A 487 -16.86 -27.18 -13.87
CA GLU A 487 -17.89 -26.29 -13.33
C GLU A 487 -17.28 -25.13 -12.54
N LEU A 488 -16.24 -25.41 -11.73
CA LEU A 488 -15.51 -24.41 -10.98
C LEU A 488 -14.89 -23.33 -11.90
N LEU A 489 -14.22 -23.74 -12.97
CA LEU A 489 -13.65 -22.83 -13.95
C LEU A 489 -14.71 -22.06 -14.73
N LYS A 490 -15.87 -22.66 -15.01
CA LYS A 490 -16.99 -22.00 -15.68
C LYS A 490 -17.60 -20.90 -14.82
N GLU A 491 -17.73 -21.13 -13.54
CA GLU A 491 -18.35 -20.22 -12.58
C GLU A 491 -17.37 -19.11 -12.14
N ILE A 492 -16.16 -19.50 -11.70
CA ILE A 492 -15.20 -18.57 -11.07
C ILE A 492 -14.36 -17.83 -12.10
N ALA A 493 -13.93 -18.51 -13.15
CA ALA A 493 -13.03 -17.96 -14.17
C ALA A 493 -13.51 -18.33 -15.59
N PRO A 494 -14.64 -17.74 -16.04
CA PRO A 494 -15.25 -18.08 -17.34
C PRO A 494 -14.35 -17.69 -18.51
N VAL A 495 -14.44 -18.45 -19.59
CA VAL A 495 -13.81 -18.22 -20.89
C VAL A 495 -12.30 -17.98 -20.76
N GLU A 496 -11.79 -16.86 -21.24
CA GLU A 496 -10.36 -16.51 -21.26
C GLU A 496 -9.80 -16.11 -19.89
N LEU A 497 -10.65 -15.74 -18.96
CA LEU A 497 -10.23 -15.35 -17.61
C LEU A 497 -9.48 -16.47 -16.89
N ARG A 498 -9.82 -17.75 -17.15
CA ARG A 498 -9.12 -18.91 -16.59
C ARG A 498 -7.62 -18.94 -16.90
N TYR A 499 -7.23 -18.29 -17.99
CA TYR A 499 -5.82 -18.18 -18.40
C TYR A 499 -5.07 -17.03 -17.73
N THR A 500 -5.71 -16.35 -16.79
CA THR A 500 -5.07 -15.38 -15.90
C THR A 500 -4.81 -15.95 -14.49
N LEU A 501 -5.29 -17.16 -14.21
CA LEU A 501 -5.09 -17.83 -12.92
C LEU A 501 -3.64 -18.28 -12.75
N PRO A 502 -3.05 -18.13 -11.55
CA PRO A 502 -1.75 -18.70 -11.24
C PRO A 502 -1.82 -20.23 -11.28
N ALA A 503 -0.80 -20.85 -11.85
CA ALA A 503 -0.62 -22.30 -11.85
C ALA A 503 0.80 -22.67 -11.47
N ILE A 504 0.95 -23.61 -10.53
CA ILE A 504 2.24 -24.14 -10.07
C ILE A 504 2.61 -25.30 -10.97
N PHE A 505 3.83 -25.24 -11.52
CA PHE A 505 4.40 -26.26 -12.39
C PHE A 505 5.59 -26.94 -11.71
N GLY A 506 5.72 -28.23 -11.93
CA GLY A 506 6.84 -29.02 -11.44
C GLY A 506 7.16 -30.20 -12.35
N PRO A 507 8.05 -31.11 -11.95
CA PRO A 507 8.53 -32.22 -12.78
C PRO A 507 7.42 -33.22 -13.08
N GLY A 508 7.20 -33.54 -14.37
CA GLY A 508 6.40 -34.66 -14.83
C GLY A 508 7.21 -35.97 -14.84
N ASP A 509 6.53 -37.09 -15.09
CA ASP A 509 7.17 -38.41 -15.13
C ASP A 509 8.00 -38.60 -16.41
N ASP A 510 7.68 -37.85 -17.45
CA ASP A 510 8.38 -37.82 -18.75
C ASP A 510 9.43 -36.67 -18.84
N GLY A 511 9.77 -36.04 -17.73
CA GLY A 511 10.72 -34.92 -17.66
C GLY A 511 10.14 -33.58 -18.13
N LYS A 512 8.90 -33.55 -18.64
CA LYS A 512 8.21 -32.29 -18.99
C LYS A 512 7.57 -31.65 -17.77
N ALA A 513 7.50 -30.32 -17.76
CA ALA A 513 6.81 -29.60 -16.70
C ALA A 513 5.28 -29.84 -16.77
N VAL A 514 4.69 -30.24 -15.65
CA VAL A 514 3.24 -30.47 -15.52
C VAL A 514 2.63 -29.54 -14.47
N VAL A 515 1.33 -29.26 -14.62
CA VAL A 515 0.59 -28.47 -13.61
C VAL A 515 0.43 -29.32 -12.35
N LEU A 516 0.95 -28.84 -11.24
CA LEU A 516 0.79 -29.45 -9.92
C LEU A 516 -0.45 -28.92 -9.20
N ALA A 517 -0.73 -27.60 -9.30
CA ALA A 517 -1.87 -26.98 -8.62
C ALA A 517 -2.33 -25.68 -9.27
N LEU A 518 -3.57 -25.31 -8.97
CA LEU A 518 -4.17 -23.98 -9.16
C LEU A 518 -4.41 -23.40 -7.75
N PRO A 519 -3.46 -22.64 -7.20
CA PRO A 519 -3.46 -22.26 -5.77
C PRO A 519 -4.69 -21.43 -5.37
N THR A 520 -5.11 -20.46 -6.19
CA THR A 520 -6.26 -19.61 -5.87
C THR A 520 -7.60 -20.35 -5.88
N LEU A 521 -7.66 -21.52 -6.52
CA LEU A 521 -8.83 -22.41 -6.52
C LEU A 521 -8.70 -23.55 -5.50
N ASN A 522 -7.57 -23.61 -4.81
CA ASN A 522 -7.23 -24.71 -3.91
C ASN A 522 -7.41 -26.11 -4.55
N VAL A 523 -6.98 -26.24 -5.82
CA VAL A 523 -7.05 -27.51 -6.57
C VAL A 523 -5.66 -27.99 -6.89
N GLY A 524 -5.33 -29.21 -6.41
CA GLY A 524 -4.05 -29.86 -6.66
C GLY A 524 -4.18 -31.16 -7.44
N SER A 525 -3.19 -31.51 -8.27
CA SER A 525 -3.03 -32.85 -8.83
C SER A 525 -2.60 -33.84 -7.73
N ARG A 526 -2.82 -35.15 -7.91
CA ARG A 526 -2.33 -36.17 -6.96
C ARG A 526 -0.83 -36.04 -6.66
N LYS A 527 -0.05 -35.71 -7.68
CA LYS A 527 1.40 -35.47 -7.54
C LYS A 527 1.67 -34.14 -6.82
N GLY A 528 0.87 -33.10 -7.08
CA GLY A 528 0.98 -31.79 -6.45
C GLY A 528 0.73 -31.85 -4.95
N GLU A 529 -0.33 -32.51 -4.50
CA GLU A 529 -0.67 -32.68 -3.09
C GLU A 529 0.44 -33.34 -2.27
N ASN A 530 1.23 -34.22 -2.89
CA ASN A 530 2.38 -34.89 -2.25
C ASN A 530 3.68 -34.09 -2.29
N LEU A 531 3.85 -33.19 -3.26
CA LEU A 531 5.13 -32.51 -3.51
C LEU A 531 5.16 -31.06 -3.02
N VAL A 532 4.01 -30.40 -2.97
CA VAL A 532 3.92 -28.95 -2.74
C VAL A 532 2.75 -28.61 -1.82
N LYS A 533 3.03 -27.82 -0.79
CA LYS A 533 2.01 -27.09 -0.04
C LYS A 533 2.09 -25.62 -0.47
N TRP A 534 0.97 -24.94 -0.52
CA TRP A 534 0.85 -23.53 -0.91
C TRP A 534 -0.15 -22.78 -0.03
N GLU A 535 0.09 -21.51 0.10
CA GLU A 535 -0.80 -20.55 0.74
C GLU A 535 -0.92 -19.29 -0.12
#